data_3223d73de08ba07771e6a85c297cd88f
#
_entry.id   3223d73de08ba07771e6a85c297cd88f
#
_cell.length_a   1.000
_cell.length_b   1.000
_cell.length_c   1.000
_cell.angle_alpha   90.00
_cell.angle_beta   90.00
_cell.angle_gamma   90.00
#
_symmetry.space_group_name_H-M   'P 1'
#
loop_
_entity.id
_entity.type
_entity.pdbx_description
1 polymer ?
#
loop_
_entity_poly.entity_id
_entity_poly.type
_entity_poly.pdbx_seq_one_letter_code
_entity_poly.pdbx_strand_id
1 'polypeptide(L)'
;NYLEAYSLEKIEKSEYYTNPQCEHYGICGGCSLQDLNYNEQLNQKNVQVKDLFYRIGKFSSIPINNIIGCEQHYGYRNKMEFSYSSNKWILDLNEKDQEIDNTAFGLHVKSRFDKIVDVNDCHINGKLSNKIFQFLKQNLYKYNIIPFDIKKRTGFLRNVIIRQGHATNQILINFIITESDNSCLIPIAKSLVSEFDEIKSVLSSTVKRNSGSSFSDEEKILWGEDYITEKIDENIYKISSNSFFQTNSKQAKVLYDLIIEIAGFKGDEIVYDLYCGTGSIGLHIAKHVKMVYGIEIVMSAVIDAI
;
A
#
# COMPACT_ATOMS: atom_id res chain seq x y z
N ASN A 1 18.51 1.29 -29.14
CA ASN A 1 18.11 2.71 -29.13
C ASN A 1 16.62 2.79 -28.83
N TYR A 2 16.22 3.69 -27.96
CA TYR A 2 14.83 4.02 -27.68
C TYR A 2 14.66 5.54 -27.76
N LEU A 3 13.43 5.98 -27.96
CA LEU A 3 13.06 7.39 -28.00
C LEU A 3 12.18 7.67 -26.77
N GLU A 4 12.40 8.80 -26.13
CA GLU A 4 11.53 9.36 -25.11
C GLU A 4 10.75 10.53 -25.72
N ALA A 5 9.46 10.61 -25.38
CA ALA A 5 8.60 11.69 -25.83
C ALA A 5 7.66 12.12 -24.69
N TYR A 6 7.32 13.40 -24.68
CA TYR A 6 6.34 13.97 -23.77
C TYR A 6 5.09 14.35 -24.56
N SER A 7 3.92 13.94 -24.04
CA SER A 7 2.64 14.38 -24.61
C SER A 7 2.46 15.87 -24.31
N LEU A 8 2.32 16.68 -25.35
CA LEU A 8 2.05 18.12 -25.23
C LEU A 8 0.56 18.39 -25.10
N GLU A 9 -0.27 17.66 -25.86
CA GLU A 9 -1.72 17.86 -25.92
C GLU A 9 -2.42 16.52 -26.25
N LYS A 10 -3.58 16.32 -25.68
CA LYS A 10 -4.49 15.22 -26.06
C LYS A 10 -5.51 15.77 -27.05
N ILE A 11 -5.35 15.43 -28.32
CA ILE A 11 -6.21 15.89 -29.42
C ILE A 11 -7.56 15.15 -29.36
N GLU A 12 -7.54 13.85 -29.08
CA GLU A 12 -8.74 12.99 -29.07
C GLU A 12 -8.65 11.99 -27.94
N LYS A 13 -9.81 11.68 -27.33
CA LYS A 13 -9.93 10.64 -26.32
C LYS A 13 -10.20 9.30 -27.00
N SER A 14 -9.53 8.23 -26.52
CA SER A 14 -9.83 6.87 -26.95
C SER A 14 -11.28 6.51 -26.63
N GLU A 15 -11.89 5.59 -27.40
CA GLU A 15 -13.19 4.98 -27.12
C GLU A 15 -13.24 4.27 -25.76
N TYR A 16 -12.07 3.85 -25.24
CA TYR A 16 -11.92 3.22 -23.92
C TYR A 16 -11.71 4.21 -22.79
N TYR A 17 -11.73 5.51 -23.08
CA TYR A 17 -11.54 6.53 -22.05
C TYR A 17 -12.71 6.53 -21.06
N THR A 18 -12.39 6.67 -19.78
CA THR A 18 -13.35 6.93 -18.71
C THR A 18 -12.89 8.11 -17.87
N ASN A 19 -13.80 8.86 -17.30
CA ASN A 19 -13.45 9.94 -16.40
C ASN A 19 -12.90 9.36 -15.10
N PRO A 20 -11.67 9.72 -14.67
CA PRO A 20 -11.14 9.31 -13.39
C PRO A 20 -12.04 9.76 -12.24
N GLN A 21 -12.23 8.88 -11.25
CA GLN A 21 -13.00 9.23 -10.05
C GLN A 21 -12.20 10.12 -9.09
N CYS A 22 -10.88 9.97 -9.08
CA CYS A 22 -9.99 10.69 -8.17
C CYS A 22 -9.60 12.05 -8.76
N GLU A 23 -9.86 13.12 -8.02
CA GLU A 23 -9.46 14.49 -8.40
C GLU A 23 -7.93 14.67 -8.51
N HIS A 24 -7.15 13.82 -7.84
CA HIS A 24 -5.69 13.85 -7.87
C HIS A 24 -5.08 13.02 -9.01
N TYR A 25 -5.91 12.37 -9.83
CA TYR A 25 -5.42 11.56 -10.95
C TYR A 25 -4.61 12.39 -11.95
N GLY A 26 -3.51 11.80 -12.44
CA GLY A 26 -2.59 12.49 -13.35
C GLY A 26 -1.47 13.26 -12.65
N ILE A 27 -1.66 13.67 -11.39
CA ILE A 27 -0.67 14.36 -10.55
C ILE A 27 -0.11 13.39 -9.51
N CYS A 28 -1.00 12.75 -8.75
CA CYS A 28 -0.63 11.72 -7.78
C CYS A 28 -0.01 10.50 -8.46
N GLY A 29 1.12 10.03 -7.91
CA GLY A 29 1.83 8.84 -8.41
C GLY A 29 1.18 7.49 -8.04
N GLY A 30 0.09 7.49 -7.28
CA GLY A 30 -0.54 6.26 -6.77
C GLY A 30 -1.31 5.46 -7.80
N CYS A 31 -1.83 6.09 -8.87
CA CYS A 31 -2.65 5.44 -9.90
C CYS A 31 -2.21 5.85 -11.30
N SER A 32 -2.24 4.89 -12.23
CA SER A 32 -1.75 5.12 -13.60
C SER A 32 -2.80 4.93 -14.70
N LEU A 33 -3.95 4.30 -14.41
CA LEU A 33 -4.89 3.84 -15.43
C LEU A 33 -6.36 4.17 -15.11
N GLN A 34 -6.64 5.17 -14.24
CA GLN A 34 -8.03 5.50 -13.92
C GLN A 34 -8.81 6.12 -15.10
N ASP A 35 -8.12 6.64 -16.10
CA ASP A 35 -8.73 7.19 -17.32
C ASP A 35 -8.97 6.14 -18.43
N LEU A 36 -8.75 4.87 -18.12
CA LEU A 36 -9.01 3.73 -19.01
C LEU A 36 -10.06 2.83 -18.37
N ASN A 37 -11.10 2.40 -19.13
CA ASN A 37 -12.09 1.46 -18.61
C ASN A 37 -11.44 0.14 -18.18
N TYR A 38 -12.02 -0.52 -17.19
CA TYR A 38 -11.36 -1.63 -16.52
C TYR A 38 -11.12 -2.85 -17.44
N ASN A 39 -12.04 -3.12 -18.35
CA ASN A 39 -11.87 -4.23 -19.28
C ASN A 39 -10.68 -4.00 -20.20
N GLU A 40 -10.50 -2.76 -20.67
CA GLU A 40 -9.33 -2.42 -21.47
C GLU A 40 -8.03 -2.41 -20.64
N GLN A 41 -8.08 -2.04 -19.34
CA GLN A 41 -6.93 -2.23 -18.45
C GLN A 41 -6.48 -3.70 -18.41
N LEU A 42 -7.43 -4.64 -18.30
CA LEU A 42 -7.15 -6.07 -18.32
C LEU A 42 -6.59 -6.51 -19.67
N ASN A 43 -7.17 -6.04 -20.77
CA ASN A 43 -6.70 -6.33 -22.12
C ASN A 43 -5.25 -5.86 -22.32
N GLN A 44 -4.94 -4.62 -21.98
CA GLN A 44 -3.58 -4.05 -22.09
C GLN A 44 -2.56 -4.81 -21.24
N LYS A 45 -2.90 -5.18 -20.02
CA LYS A 45 -2.02 -6.02 -19.18
C LYS A 45 -1.80 -7.40 -19.78
N ASN A 46 -2.84 -8.00 -20.38
CA ASN A 46 -2.73 -9.29 -21.06
C ASN A 46 -1.81 -9.21 -22.28
N VAL A 47 -1.93 -8.14 -23.07
CA VAL A 47 -1.03 -7.87 -24.22
C VAL A 47 0.42 -7.71 -23.74
N GLN A 48 0.65 -6.94 -22.64
CA GLN A 48 1.99 -6.76 -22.08
C GLN A 48 2.62 -8.10 -21.65
N VAL A 49 1.86 -8.97 -20.98
CA VAL A 49 2.36 -10.29 -20.58
C VAL A 49 2.72 -11.12 -21.80
N LYS A 50 1.86 -11.17 -22.83
CA LYS A 50 2.14 -11.86 -24.10
C LYS A 50 3.42 -11.33 -24.77
N ASP A 51 3.57 -10.02 -24.85
CA ASP A 51 4.76 -9.39 -25.42
C ASP A 51 6.04 -9.75 -24.67
N LEU A 52 6.00 -9.78 -23.32
CA LEU A 52 7.14 -10.20 -22.52
C LEU A 52 7.56 -11.64 -22.84
N PHE A 53 6.62 -12.58 -22.90
CA PHE A 53 6.95 -13.97 -23.25
C PHE A 53 7.45 -14.12 -24.67
N TYR A 54 6.79 -13.53 -25.66
CA TYR A 54 7.14 -13.71 -27.08
C TYR A 54 8.38 -12.92 -27.48
N ARG A 55 8.48 -11.65 -27.08
CA ARG A 55 9.57 -10.77 -27.55
C ARG A 55 10.82 -10.88 -26.68
N ILE A 56 10.69 -10.92 -25.35
CA ILE A 56 11.83 -10.99 -24.41
C ILE A 56 12.16 -12.43 -24.10
N GLY A 57 11.19 -13.22 -23.72
CA GLY A 57 11.35 -14.64 -23.41
C GLY A 57 11.66 -15.54 -24.60
N LYS A 58 11.44 -15.05 -25.84
CA LYS A 58 11.68 -15.77 -27.09
C LYS A 58 10.89 -17.07 -27.23
N PHE A 59 9.78 -17.20 -26.54
CA PHE A 59 8.88 -18.33 -26.72
C PHE A 59 8.12 -18.19 -28.03
N SER A 60 8.13 -19.21 -28.88
CA SER A 60 7.43 -19.21 -30.16
C SER A 60 5.93 -19.53 -30.02
N SER A 61 5.59 -20.35 -29.04
CA SER A 61 4.21 -20.76 -28.73
C SER A 61 4.13 -21.19 -27.29
N ILE A 62 3.37 -20.46 -26.50
CA ILE A 62 3.10 -20.78 -25.10
C ILE A 62 1.62 -20.42 -24.82
N PRO A 63 0.84 -21.29 -24.20
CA PRO A 63 -0.52 -20.96 -23.80
C PRO A 63 -0.49 -19.93 -22.68
N ILE A 64 -1.09 -18.77 -22.93
CA ILE A 64 -1.25 -17.71 -21.93
C ILE A 64 -2.74 -17.50 -21.74
N ASN A 65 -3.23 -17.84 -20.55
CA ASN A 65 -4.62 -17.64 -20.17
C ASN A 65 -4.94 -16.16 -20.03
N ASN A 66 -6.22 -15.83 -20.12
CA ASN A 66 -6.66 -14.45 -19.88
C ASN A 66 -6.42 -14.07 -18.42
N ILE A 67 -6.12 -12.79 -18.22
CA ILE A 67 -5.95 -12.23 -16.89
C ILE A 67 -7.26 -12.29 -16.09
N ILE A 68 -7.18 -12.66 -14.84
CA ILE A 68 -8.32 -12.68 -13.93
C ILE A 68 -8.49 -11.28 -13.33
N GLY A 69 -9.63 -10.66 -13.61
CA GLY A 69 -9.96 -9.33 -13.12
C GLY A 69 -10.37 -9.32 -11.66
N CYS A 70 -10.38 -8.13 -11.08
CA CYS A 70 -10.87 -7.86 -9.73
C CYS A 70 -12.30 -7.30 -9.82
N GLU A 71 -13.21 -7.80 -8.99
CA GLU A 71 -14.59 -7.28 -8.95
C GLU A 71 -14.66 -5.87 -8.34
N GLN A 72 -13.84 -5.62 -7.32
CA GLN A 72 -13.79 -4.35 -6.61
C GLN A 72 -12.61 -3.52 -7.10
N HIS A 73 -12.87 -2.50 -7.93
CA HIS A 73 -11.83 -1.67 -8.52
C HIS A 73 -11.32 -0.56 -7.58
N TYR A 74 -12.11 -0.19 -6.57
CA TYR A 74 -11.81 0.86 -5.59
C TYR A 74 -12.00 0.35 -4.16
N GLY A 75 -11.38 1.01 -3.20
CA GLY A 75 -11.50 0.66 -1.78
C GLY A 75 -10.93 -0.71 -1.41
N TYR A 76 -10.09 -1.30 -2.27
CA TYR A 76 -9.57 -2.65 -2.10
C TYR A 76 -8.27 -2.71 -1.29
N ARG A 77 -7.57 -1.59 -1.21
CA ARG A 77 -6.22 -1.55 -0.66
C ARG A 77 -6.24 -1.58 0.86
N ASN A 78 -5.58 -2.56 1.44
CA ASN A 78 -5.52 -2.78 2.88
C ASN A 78 -4.29 -2.17 3.56
N LYS A 79 -3.36 -1.57 2.79
CA LYS A 79 -2.21 -0.83 3.31
C LYS A 79 -1.97 0.42 2.50
N MET A 80 -1.94 1.55 3.17
CA MET A 80 -1.52 2.83 2.59
C MET A 80 -0.40 3.42 3.44
N GLU A 81 0.54 4.07 2.76
CA GLU A 81 1.61 4.84 3.37
C GLU A 81 1.54 6.26 2.86
N PHE A 82 1.17 7.18 3.75
CA PHE A 82 1.03 8.59 3.44
C PHE A 82 2.23 9.36 3.96
N SER A 83 2.80 10.23 3.15
CA SER A 83 3.91 11.11 3.53
C SER A 83 3.39 12.39 4.16
N TYR A 84 4.01 12.81 5.28
CA TYR A 84 3.78 14.11 5.88
C TYR A 84 5.01 14.98 5.66
N SER A 85 4.87 16.03 4.86
CA SER A 85 6.02 16.75 4.31
C SER A 85 5.78 18.27 4.25
N SER A 86 6.87 19.02 4.39
CA SER A 86 6.92 20.48 4.14
C SER A 86 7.14 20.83 2.66
N ASN A 87 6.98 19.88 1.75
CA ASN A 87 7.21 20.07 0.32
C ASN A 87 5.94 19.79 -0.50
N LYS A 88 4.86 20.53 -0.21
CA LYS A 88 3.59 20.44 -0.93
C LYS A 88 3.76 20.67 -2.42
N TRP A 89 3.00 19.95 -3.23
CA TRP A 89 2.81 20.26 -4.64
C TRP A 89 1.81 21.38 -4.80
N ILE A 90 2.23 22.48 -5.42
CA ILE A 90 1.41 23.66 -5.69
C ILE A 90 1.09 23.66 -7.18
N LEU A 91 -0.20 23.70 -7.52
CA LEU A 91 -0.68 23.67 -8.91
C LEU A 91 -0.60 25.04 -9.57
N ASP A 92 -0.87 26.12 -8.84
CA ASP A 92 -0.81 27.48 -9.36
C ASP A 92 0.48 28.18 -8.88
N LEU A 93 1.28 28.65 -9.85
CA LEU A 93 2.51 29.37 -9.56
C LEU A 93 2.27 30.77 -8.96
N ASN A 94 1.08 31.34 -9.17
CA ASN A 94 0.68 32.61 -8.57
C ASN A 94 0.43 32.50 -7.06
N GLU A 95 0.23 31.29 -6.56
CA GLU A 95 0.14 31.03 -5.12
C GLU A 95 1.49 31.06 -4.40
N LYS A 96 2.63 31.07 -5.13
CA LYS A 96 3.98 31.02 -4.52
C LYS A 96 4.36 32.27 -3.73
N ASP A 97 3.73 33.40 -3.99
CA ASP A 97 4.04 34.72 -3.37
C ASP A 97 3.20 34.99 -2.12
N GLN A 98 2.28 34.12 -1.74
CA GLN A 98 1.57 34.19 -0.48
C GLN A 98 2.31 33.35 0.57
N GLU A 99 2.21 33.69 1.86
CA GLU A 99 2.64 32.83 2.98
C GLU A 99 1.80 31.55 3.00
N ILE A 100 2.08 30.65 2.04
CA ILE A 100 1.35 29.39 1.90
C ILE A 100 1.98 28.37 2.85
N ASP A 101 1.12 27.72 3.62
CA ASP A 101 1.51 26.52 4.33
C ASP A 101 1.93 25.43 3.31
N ASN A 102 3.23 25.22 3.22
CA ASN A 102 3.83 24.22 2.34
C ASN A 102 3.71 22.78 2.89
N THR A 103 2.95 22.58 3.95
CA THR A 103 2.72 21.27 4.55
C THR A 103 1.70 20.47 3.71
N ALA A 104 2.00 19.22 3.51
CA ALA A 104 1.10 18.28 2.83
C ALA A 104 1.07 16.94 3.56
N PHE A 105 -0.11 16.34 3.63
CA PHE A 105 -0.29 14.95 4.04
C PHE A 105 -0.95 14.18 2.91
N GLY A 106 -0.19 13.24 2.31
CA GLY A 106 -0.69 12.51 1.15
C GLY A 106 0.36 11.67 0.45
N LEU A 107 0.37 11.71 -0.88
CA LEU A 107 1.17 10.81 -1.71
C LEU A 107 2.13 11.59 -2.61
N HIS A 108 3.21 10.93 -3.02
CA HIS A 108 4.17 11.53 -3.93
C HIS A 108 3.56 11.89 -5.29
N VAL A 109 3.99 13.00 -5.84
CA VAL A 109 3.73 13.37 -7.25
C VAL A 109 4.36 12.34 -8.15
N LYS A 110 3.70 12.03 -9.26
CA LYS A 110 4.21 11.07 -10.25
C LYS A 110 5.63 11.44 -10.69
N SER A 111 6.55 10.49 -10.60
CA SER A 111 7.97 10.63 -10.94
C SER A 111 8.74 11.68 -10.12
N ARG A 112 8.22 12.11 -8.96
CA ARG A 112 8.88 13.07 -8.07
C ARG A 112 8.93 12.50 -6.64
N PHE A 113 10.13 12.29 -6.12
CA PHE A 113 10.33 11.82 -4.73
C PHE A 113 10.23 12.93 -3.68
N ASP A 114 10.35 14.18 -4.12
CA ASP A 114 10.53 15.36 -3.28
C ASP A 114 9.27 16.23 -3.12
N LYS A 115 8.17 15.86 -3.78
CA LYS A 115 6.93 16.62 -3.74
C LYS A 115 5.74 15.75 -3.38
N ILE A 116 4.90 16.25 -2.49
CA ILE A 116 3.72 15.56 -1.99
C ILE A 116 2.45 16.28 -2.46
N VAL A 117 1.54 15.51 -3.04
CA VAL A 117 0.15 15.94 -3.28
C VAL A 117 -0.57 15.89 -1.95
N ASP A 118 -1.16 17.02 -1.54
CA ASP A 118 -1.99 17.08 -0.34
C ASP A 118 -3.35 16.43 -0.64
N VAL A 119 -3.48 15.14 -0.33
CA VAL A 119 -4.62 14.31 -0.70
C VAL A 119 -5.83 14.65 0.16
N ASN A 120 -7.01 14.74 -0.46
CA ASN A 120 -8.27 14.87 0.26
C ASN A 120 -8.93 13.51 0.47
N ASP A 121 -9.02 12.69 -0.57
CA ASP A 121 -9.56 11.35 -0.52
C ASP A 121 -8.79 10.42 -1.45
N CYS A 122 -8.61 9.16 -1.06
CA CYS A 122 -7.91 8.16 -1.86
C CYS A 122 -8.86 7.02 -2.21
N HIS A 123 -9.35 6.99 -3.45
CA HIS A 123 -10.38 6.04 -3.89
C HIS A 123 -9.95 4.56 -3.86
N ILE A 124 -8.66 4.25 -3.91
CA ILE A 124 -8.19 2.85 -3.75
C ILE A 124 -8.10 2.42 -2.28
N ASN A 125 -8.09 3.38 -1.34
CA ASN A 125 -8.11 3.14 0.10
C ASN A 125 -9.52 2.79 0.56
N GLY A 126 -9.65 1.98 1.63
CA GLY A 126 -10.94 1.64 2.22
C GLY A 126 -11.65 2.85 2.85
N LYS A 127 -12.98 2.81 2.92
CA LYS A 127 -13.78 3.92 3.49
C LYS A 127 -13.37 4.26 4.94
N LEU A 128 -13.16 3.24 5.79
CA LEU A 128 -12.72 3.43 7.17
C LEU A 128 -11.33 4.03 7.21
N SER A 129 -10.40 3.48 6.44
CA SER A 129 -9.03 4.01 6.35
C SER A 129 -8.98 5.44 5.84
N ASN A 130 -9.90 5.85 4.94
CA ASN A 130 -10.02 7.25 4.52
C ASN A 130 -10.53 8.16 5.64
N LYS A 131 -11.53 7.73 6.43
CA LYS A 131 -11.99 8.50 7.61
C LYS A 131 -10.84 8.71 8.61
N ILE A 132 -10.08 7.67 8.87
CA ILE A 132 -8.90 7.74 9.75
C ILE A 132 -7.83 8.68 9.17
N PHE A 133 -7.58 8.59 7.85
CA PHE A 133 -6.66 9.49 7.16
C PHE A 133 -7.07 10.96 7.33
N GLN A 134 -8.35 11.29 7.13
CA GLN A 134 -8.86 12.66 7.31
C GLN A 134 -8.73 13.13 8.76
N PHE A 135 -9.06 12.26 9.71
CA PHE A 135 -8.90 12.56 11.13
C PHE A 135 -7.43 12.81 11.49
N LEU A 136 -6.51 11.98 10.99
CA LEU A 136 -5.07 12.18 11.16
C LEU A 136 -4.62 13.51 10.58
N LYS A 137 -5.04 13.83 9.35
CA LYS A 137 -4.69 15.09 8.68
C LYS A 137 -5.01 16.29 9.57
N GLN A 138 -6.23 16.35 10.12
CA GLN A 138 -6.66 17.42 11.02
C GLN A 138 -5.86 17.47 12.33
N ASN A 139 -5.60 16.31 12.93
CA ASN A 139 -4.92 16.23 14.22
C ASN A 139 -3.41 16.49 14.12
N LEU A 140 -2.74 16.10 13.03
CA LEU A 140 -1.33 16.42 12.82
C LEU A 140 -1.09 17.94 12.85
N TYR A 141 -1.97 18.71 12.23
CA TYR A 141 -1.94 20.19 12.31
C TYR A 141 -2.27 20.69 13.72
N LYS A 142 -3.36 20.19 14.32
CA LYS A 142 -3.81 20.61 15.66
C LYS A 142 -2.74 20.44 16.73
N TYR A 143 -1.96 19.35 16.67
CA TYR A 143 -0.90 19.05 17.64
C TYR A 143 0.48 19.56 17.21
N ASN A 144 0.55 20.38 16.17
CA ASN A 144 1.78 21.00 15.66
C ASN A 144 2.90 19.96 15.39
N ILE A 145 2.55 18.80 14.85
CA ILE A 145 3.55 17.79 14.48
C ILE A 145 4.41 18.32 13.34
N ILE A 146 5.72 18.25 13.50
CA ILE A 146 6.66 18.79 12.51
C ILE A 146 6.76 17.86 11.31
N PRO A 147 6.40 18.31 10.08
CA PRO A 147 6.55 17.51 8.87
C PRO A 147 8.01 17.31 8.48
N PHE A 148 8.30 16.19 7.80
CA PHE A 148 9.65 15.90 7.34
C PHE A 148 9.96 16.57 6.00
N ASP A 149 11.12 17.25 5.95
CA ASP A 149 11.69 17.78 4.70
C ASP A 149 12.73 16.79 4.15
N ILE A 150 12.38 16.10 3.08
CA ILE A 150 13.24 15.05 2.49
C ILE A 150 14.52 15.62 1.87
N LYS A 151 14.51 16.90 1.40
CA LYS A 151 15.68 17.57 0.83
C LYS A 151 16.66 18.02 1.90
N LYS A 152 16.14 18.67 2.94
CA LYS A 152 16.93 19.15 4.08
C LYS A 152 17.25 18.04 5.08
N ARG A 153 16.49 16.91 5.01
CA ARG A 153 16.57 15.78 5.96
C ARG A 153 16.32 16.24 7.41
N THR A 154 15.34 17.14 7.58
CA THR A 154 14.94 17.70 8.87
C THR A 154 13.45 17.51 9.09
N GLY A 155 13.01 17.56 10.34
CA GLY A 155 11.63 17.33 10.74
C GLY A 155 11.47 16.03 11.51
N PHE A 156 10.27 15.75 11.98
CA PHE A 156 9.95 14.66 12.90
C PHE A 156 9.17 13.53 12.23
N LEU A 157 7.95 13.80 11.79
CA LEU A 157 7.07 12.79 11.19
C LEU A 157 7.28 12.72 9.69
N ARG A 158 7.65 11.55 9.20
CA ARG A 158 7.94 11.29 7.80
C ARG A 158 6.76 10.70 7.07
N ASN A 159 6.23 9.59 7.60
CA ASN A 159 5.14 8.86 6.99
C ASN A 159 4.15 8.38 8.06
N VAL A 160 2.92 8.12 7.65
CA VAL A 160 1.95 7.37 8.44
C VAL A 160 1.48 6.19 7.61
N ILE A 161 1.64 4.99 8.15
CA ILE A 161 1.14 3.76 7.56
C ILE A 161 -0.20 3.45 8.21
N ILE A 162 -1.23 3.24 7.38
CA ILE A 162 -2.53 2.74 7.81
C ILE A 162 -2.71 1.36 7.19
N ARG A 163 -2.91 0.34 8.03
CA ARG A 163 -3.25 -1.02 7.63
C ARG A 163 -4.64 -1.36 8.11
N GLN A 164 -5.40 -2.07 7.29
CA GLN A 164 -6.73 -2.55 7.61
C GLN A 164 -6.84 -4.04 7.33
N GLY A 165 -7.27 -4.83 8.32
CA GLY A 165 -7.81 -6.15 8.10
C GLY A 165 -9.24 -6.01 7.59
N HIS A 166 -9.46 -6.27 6.30
CA HIS A 166 -10.79 -6.03 5.70
C HIS A 166 -11.87 -6.95 6.26
N ALA A 167 -11.56 -8.23 6.50
CA ALA A 167 -12.52 -9.17 7.06
C ALA A 167 -12.68 -9.02 8.57
N THR A 168 -11.64 -8.58 9.29
CA THR A 168 -11.66 -8.40 10.74
C THR A 168 -12.05 -6.99 11.16
N ASN A 169 -12.03 -6.05 10.22
CA ASN A 169 -12.23 -4.61 10.43
C ASN A 169 -11.25 -3.98 11.42
N GLN A 170 -10.10 -4.61 11.65
CA GLN A 170 -9.06 -4.11 12.54
C GLN A 170 -8.14 -3.12 11.84
N ILE A 171 -7.70 -2.09 12.55
CA ILE A 171 -6.80 -1.05 12.04
C ILE A 171 -5.50 -1.02 12.84
N LEU A 172 -4.38 -0.95 12.12
CA LEU A 172 -3.06 -0.62 12.64
C LEU A 172 -2.60 0.69 12.03
N ILE A 173 -2.11 1.60 12.88
CA ILE A 173 -1.50 2.87 12.49
C ILE A 173 -0.05 2.86 12.96
N ASN A 174 0.89 3.14 12.06
CA ASN A 174 2.30 3.26 12.40
C ASN A 174 2.85 4.60 11.93
N PHE A 175 3.32 5.41 12.88
CA PHE A 175 3.97 6.69 12.65
C PHE A 175 5.47 6.46 12.40
N ILE A 176 5.95 6.77 11.20
CA ILE A 176 7.37 6.69 10.85
C ILE A 176 8.04 8.01 11.19
N ILE A 177 8.86 8.00 12.23
CA ILE A 177 9.49 9.17 12.81
C ILE A 177 11.02 9.13 12.68
N THR A 178 11.67 10.27 12.86
CA THR A 178 13.12 10.41 12.71
C THR A 178 13.87 10.58 14.03
N GLU A 179 13.15 10.60 15.14
CA GLU A 179 13.66 10.79 16.50
C GLU A 179 13.02 9.78 17.46
N SER A 180 13.76 9.36 18.47
CA SER A 180 13.27 8.31 19.40
C SER A 180 12.25 8.82 20.42
N ASP A 181 12.18 10.15 20.65
CA ASP A 181 11.13 10.74 21.49
C ASP A 181 9.84 10.86 20.67
N ASN A 182 8.86 10.07 21.06
CA ASN A 182 7.54 10.00 20.44
C ASN A 182 6.41 10.58 21.32
N SER A 183 6.77 11.31 22.40
CA SER A 183 5.81 11.82 23.38
C SER A 183 4.73 12.72 22.77
N CYS A 184 5.06 13.47 21.70
CA CYS A 184 4.11 14.33 20.99
C CYS A 184 3.03 13.53 20.22
N LEU A 185 3.23 12.23 19.95
CA LEU A 185 2.23 11.36 19.30
C LEU A 185 1.22 10.78 20.26
N ILE A 186 1.49 10.77 21.58
CA ILE A 186 0.59 10.18 22.59
C ILE A 186 -0.81 10.83 22.58
N PRO A 187 -0.96 12.17 22.51
CA PRO A 187 -2.28 12.78 22.41
C PRO A 187 -3.04 12.37 21.14
N ILE A 188 -2.34 12.24 20.02
CA ILE A 188 -2.93 11.79 18.75
C ILE A 188 -3.40 10.35 18.85
N ALA A 189 -2.56 9.45 19.40
CA ALA A 189 -2.91 8.06 19.62
C ALA A 189 -4.16 7.92 20.51
N LYS A 190 -4.25 8.67 21.60
CA LYS A 190 -5.43 8.69 22.48
C LYS A 190 -6.68 9.18 21.74
N SER A 191 -6.58 10.24 20.96
CA SER A 191 -7.69 10.79 20.18
C SER A 191 -8.18 9.80 19.11
N LEU A 192 -7.25 9.11 18.42
CA LEU A 192 -7.56 8.08 17.44
C LEU A 192 -8.36 6.92 18.04
N VAL A 193 -7.89 6.39 19.17
CA VAL A 193 -8.53 5.26 19.85
C VAL A 193 -9.89 5.64 20.44
N SER A 194 -10.05 6.88 20.87
CA SER A 194 -11.33 7.41 21.35
C SER A 194 -12.37 7.59 20.26
N GLU A 195 -11.92 7.84 19.01
CA GLU A 195 -12.80 8.12 17.86
C GLU A 195 -13.14 6.85 17.07
N PHE A 196 -12.23 5.86 17.02
CA PHE A 196 -12.36 4.66 16.18
C PHE A 196 -12.14 3.39 16.97
N ASP A 197 -13.22 2.65 17.26
CA ASP A 197 -13.18 1.38 18.01
C ASP A 197 -12.43 0.27 17.27
N GLU A 198 -12.29 0.41 15.94
CA GLU A 198 -11.61 -0.57 15.08
C GLU A 198 -10.08 -0.52 15.21
N ILE A 199 -9.52 0.52 15.80
CA ILE A 199 -8.07 0.63 16.01
C ILE A 199 -7.63 -0.39 17.06
N LYS A 200 -6.78 -1.33 16.66
CA LYS A 200 -6.19 -2.37 17.52
C LYS A 200 -4.73 -2.11 17.83
N SER A 201 -4.07 -1.29 17.00
CA SER A 201 -2.64 -1.03 17.14
C SER A 201 -2.31 0.40 16.74
N VAL A 202 -1.58 1.12 17.59
CA VAL A 202 -0.95 2.39 17.26
C VAL A 202 0.52 2.32 17.67
N LEU A 203 1.39 2.49 16.68
CA LEU A 203 2.83 2.30 16.79
C LEU A 203 3.59 3.54 16.36
N SER A 204 4.85 3.63 16.75
CA SER A 204 5.83 4.53 16.14
C SER A 204 7.11 3.75 15.80
N SER A 205 7.61 3.93 14.59
CA SER A 205 8.85 3.33 14.12
C SER A 205 9.88 4.40 13.84
N THR A 206 11.06 4.30 14.45
CA THR A 206 12.14 5.27 14.28
C THR A 206 13.04 4.88 13.13
N VAL A 207 13.20 5.76 12.15
CA VAL A 207 14.11 5.58 11.01
C VAL A 207 15.19 6.65 10.96
N LYS A 208 16.37 6.30 10.44
CA LYS A 208 17.42 7.29 10.22
C LYS A 208 16.96 8.35 9.22
N ARG A 209 17.30 9.62 9.44
CA ARG A 209 16.92 10.74 8.56
C ARG A 209 17.37 10.59 7.10
N ASN A 210 18.43 9.84 6.85
CA ASN A 210 18.95 9.53 5.51
C ASN A 210 18.47 8.17 4.96
N SER A 211 17.60 7.45 5.68
CA SER A 211 17.03 6.19 5.20
C SER A 211 16.15 6.43 3.96
N GLY A 212 16.25 5.53 2.97
CA GLY A 212 15.33 5.46 1.84
C GLY A 212 14.07 4.63 2.13
N SER A 213 14.01 3.97 3.30
CA SER A 213 12.96 3.02 3.67
C SER A 213 12.18 3.49 4.90
N SER A 214 10.94 3.08 5.00
CA SER A 214 10.09 3.20 6.20
C SER A 214 10.22 1.97 7.13
N PHE A 215 11.06 1.01 6.76
CA PHE A 215 11.36 -0.15 7.60
C PHE A 215 12.27 0.26 8.75
N SER A 216 11.95 -0.17 9.97
CA SER A 216 12.71 0.11 11.18
C SER A 216 12.71 -1.10 12.10
N ASP A 217 13.87 -1.33 12.76
CA ASP A 217 14.01 -2.32 13.83
C ASP A 217 13.63 -1.73 15.20
N GLU A 218 13.52 -0.40 15.31
CA GLU A 218 13.13 0.30 16.53
C GLU A 218 11.65 0.71 16.46
N GLU A 219 10.79 -0.14 17.02
CA GLU A 219 9.36 0.08 17.07
C GLU A 219 8.88 0.20 18.52
N LYS A 220 7.97 1.13 18.78
CA LYS A 220 7.36 1.35 20.10
C LYS A 220 5.84 1.34 19.96
N ILE A 221 5.19 0.59 20.87
CA ILE A 221 3.74 0.57 20.98
C ILE A 221 3.29 1.83 21.72
N LEU A 222 2.43 2.63 21.08
CA LEU A 222 1.78 3.79 21.70
C LEU A 222 0.45 3.39 22.32
N TRP A 223 -0.23 2.38 21.73
CA TRP A 223 -1.45 1.80 22.25
C TRP A 223 -1.77 0.44 21.60
N GLY A 224 -2.36 -0.47 22.38
CA GLY A 224 -2.87 -1.74 21.91
C GLY A 224 -1.79 -2.79 21.63
N GLU A 225 -2.00 -3.57 20.56
CA GLU A 225 -1.13 -4.67 20.17
C GLU A 225 -0.08 -4.21 19.15
N ASP A 226 0.92 -5.06 18.85
CA ASP A 226 1.92 -4.81 17.80
C ASP A 226 1.46 -5.32 16.42
N TYR A 227 0.25 -5.84 16.30
CA TYR A 227 -0.29 -6.41 15.08
C TYR A 227 -1.80 -6.19 14.94
N ILE A 228 -2.29 -6.50 13.76
CA ILE A 228 -3.71 -6.75 13.45
C ILE A 228 -3.86 -8.13 12.83
N THR A 229 -5.10 -8.58 12.67
CA THR A 229 -5.38 -9.82 11.95
C THR A 229 -6.17 -9.55 10.67
N GLU A 230 -5.95 -10.39 9.66
CA GLU A 230 -6.79 -10.50 8.47
C GLU A 230 -7.31 -11.92 8.36
N LYS A 231 -8.50 -12.10 7.79
CA LYS A 231 -9.09 -13.41 7.58
C LYS A 231 -9.29 -13.66 6.08
N ILE A 232 -8.75 -14.78 5.60
CA ILE A 232 -9.02 -15.29 4.25
C ILE A 232 -9.55 -16.72 4.42
N ASP A 233 -10.79 -16.95 4.06
CA ASP A 233 -11.55 -18.16 4.35
C ASP A 233 -11.53 -18.47 5.86
N GLU A 234 -11.01 -19.63 6.26
CA GLU A 234 -10.92 -20.04 7.65
C GLU A 234 -9.60 -19.64 8.32
N ASN A 235 -8.61 -19.22 7.53
CA ASN A 235 -7.30 -18.87 8.03
C ASN A 235 -7.28 -17.44 8.57
N ILE A 236 -6.70 -17.27 9.75
CA ILE A 236 -6.45 -15.97 10.37
C ILE A 236 -4.95 -15.70 10.29
N TYR A 237 -4.60 -14.59 9.66
CA TYR A 237 -3.22 -14.16 9.45
C TYR A 237 -2.89 -13.04 10.40
N LYS A 238 -1.80 -13.18 11.15
CA LYS A 238 -1.21 -12.09 11.92
C LYS A 238 -0.44 -11.17 10.98
N ILE A 239 -0.61 -9.86 11.14
CA ILE A 239 0.03 -8.84 10.30
C ILE A 239 0.62 -7.76 11.20
N SER A 240 1.92 -7.79 11.40
CA SER A 240 2.67 -6.74 12.09
C SER A 240 2.95 -5.55 11.16
N SER A 241 3.48 -4.46 11.72
CA SER A 241 3.72 -3.21 10.98
C SER A 241 4.66 -3.38 9.79
N ASN A 242 5.72 -4.18 9.98
CA ASN A 242 6.78 -4.42 8.99
C ASN A 242 6.51 -5.60 8.05
N SER A 243 5.52 -6.46 8.34
CA SER A 243 5.26 -7.65 7.56
C SER A 243 4.70 -7.33 6.18
N PHE A 244 5.15 -8.08 5.18
CA PHE A 244 4.51 -8.06 3.87
C PHE A 244 3.23 -8.89 3.92
N PHE A 245 2.16 -8.30 3.45
CA PHE A 245 0.88 -8.97 3.17
C PHE A 245 0.29 -8.40 1.88
N GLN A 246 -0.37 -9.22 1.07
CA GLN A 246 -0.97 -8.78 -0.20
C GLN A 246 -1.95 -7.64 0.03
N THR A 247 -1.75 -6.53 -0.69
CA THR A 247 -2.50 -5.28 -0.45
C THR A 247 -3.97 -5.33 -0.87
N ASN A 248 -4.37 -6.37 -1.59
CA ASN A 248 -5.76 -6.68 -1.95
C ASN A 248 -6.09 -8.09 -1.44
N SER A 249 -6.64 -8.20 -0.23
CA SER A 249 -6.93 -9.50 0.41
C SER A 249 -7.93 -10.34 -0.39
N LYS A 250 -8.91 -9.70 -1.05
CA LYS A 250 -9.89 -10.42 -1.88
C LYS A 250 -9.24 -11.04 -3.10
N GLN A 251 -8.39 -10.30 -3.79
CA GLN A 251 -7.69 -10.80 -4.97
C GLN A 251 -6.55 -11.77 -4.58
N ALA A 252 -5.99 -11.65 -3.38
CA ALA A 252 -5.05 -12.61 -2.83
C ALA A 252 -5.69 -14.00 -2.70
N LYS A 253 -6.95 -14.05 -2.21
CA LYS A 253 -7.71 -15.31 -2.17
C LYS A 253 -7.86 -15.93 -3.56
N VAL A 254 -8.26 -15.15 -4.56
CA VAL A 254 -8.38 -15.64 -5.95
C VAL A 254 -7.07 -16.21 -6.46
N LEU A 255 -5.94 -15.55 -6.15
CA LEU A 255 -4.61 -16.05 -6.50
C LEU A 255 -4.30 -17.38 -5.81
N TYR A 256 -4.61 -17.50 -4.52
CA TYR A 256 -4.31 -18.72 -3.74
C TYR A 256 -5.19 -19.89 -4.18
N ASP A 257 -6.48 -19.67 -4.45
CA ASP A 257 -7.39 -20.67 -5.00
C ASP A 257 -6.91 -21.16 -6.38
N LEU A 258 -6.44 -20.23 -7.23
CA LEU A 258 -5.90 -20.60 -8.55
C LEU A 258 -4.62 -21.45 -8.44
N ILE A 259 -3.76 -21.18 -7.44
CA ILE A 259 -2.58 -22.03 -7.18
C ILE A 259 -3.02 -23.47 -6.87
N ILE A 260 -4.04 -23.64 -6.03
CA ILE A 260 -4.58 -24.97 -5.67
C ILE A 260 -5.14 -25.67 -6.91
N GLU A 261 -5.93 -24.95 -7.72
CA GLU A 261 -6.54 -25.48 -8.95
C GLU A 261 -5.47 -25.95 -9.94
N ILE A 262 -4.47 -25.10 -10.23
CA ILE A 262 -3.42 -25.42 -11.22
C ILE A 262 -2.49 -26.52 -10.72
N ALA A 263 -2.16 -26.54 -9.43
CA ALA A 263 -1.30 -27.56 -8.84
C ALA A 263 -1.95 -28.94 -8.83
N GLY A 264 -3.28 -29.01 -8.70
CA GLY A 264 -4.04 -30.26 -8.71
C GLY A 264 -3.60 -31.23 -7.60
N PHE A 265 -3.39 -30.70 -6.39
CA PHE A 265 -2.93 -31.45 -5.23
C PHE A 265 -3.82 -32.68 -4.95
N LYS A 266 -3.18 -33.77 -4.51
CA LYS A 266 -3.83 -35.06 -4.19
C LYS A 266 -3.82 -35.35 -2.68
N GLY A 267 -3.13 -34.54 -1.89
CA GLY A 267 -3.06 -34.65 -0.44
C GLY A 267 -1.81 -35.38 0.11
N ASP A 268 -0.94 -35.88 -0.75
CA ASP A 268 0.29 -36.59 -0.37
C ASP A 268 1.59 -35.80 -0.65
N GLU A 269 1.48 -34.63 -1.25
CA GLU A 269 2.62 -33.80 -1.63
C GLU A 269 3.29 -33.14 -0.43
N ILE A 270 4.60 -32.92 -0.58
CA ILE A 270 5.41 -32.03 0.26
C ILE A 270 5.72 -30.79 -0.57
N VAL A 271 5.30 -29.62 -0.07
CA VAL A 271 5.42 -28.35 -0.76
C VAL A 271 6.43 -27.46 -0.05
N TYR A 272 7.29 -26.81 -0.81
CA TYR A 272 8.20 -25.77 -0.34
C TYR A 272 7.70 -24.40 -0.79
N ASP A 273 7.33 -23.55 0.18
CA ASP A 273 6.99 -22.15 -0.05
C ASP A 273 8.24 -21.31 0.16
N LEU A 274 8.90 -20.96 -0.95
CA LEU A 274 10.16 -20.21 -0.94
C LEU A 274 9.85 -18.71 -0.88
N TYR A 275 10.50 -18.00 0.04
CA TYR A 275 10.22 -16.59 0.34
C TYR A 275 8.79 -16.39 0.86
N CYS A 276 8.39 -17.25 1.79
CA CYS A 276 6.98 -17.38 2.18
C CYS A 276 6.40 -16.14 2.90
N GLY A 277 7.23 -15.19 3.34
CA GLY A 277 6.76 -14.05 4.11
C GLY A 277 6.02 -14.49 5.37
N THR A 278 4.81 -13.98 5.59
CA THR A 278 3.90 -14.40 6.67
C THR A 278 3.22 -15.76 6.41
N GLY A 279 3.73 -16.55 5.48
CA GLY A 279 3.20 -17.87 5.15
C GLY A 279 1.83 -17.88 4.47
N SER A 280 1.40 -16.77 3.87
CA SER A 280 0.01 -16.62 3.42
C SER A 280 -0.40 -17.62 2.33
N ILE A 281 0.49 -17.97 1.40
CA ILE A 281 0.24 -19.02 0.40
C ILE A 281 0.33 -20.40 1.06
N GLY A 282 1.42 -20.66 1.78
CA GLY A 282 1.65 -21.95 2.44
C GLY A 282 0.53 -22.36 3.37
N LEU A 283 0.04 -21.45 4.21
CA LEU A 283 -1.09 -21.68 5.11
C LEU A 283 -2.40 -21.95 4.35
N HIS A 284 -2.64 -21.24 3.25
CA HIS A 284 -3.85 -21.44 2.43
C HIS A 284 -3.90 -22.81 1.78
N ILE A 285 -2.75 -23.30 1.28
CA ILE A 285 -2.66 -24.63 0.63
C ILE A 285 -2.49 -25.79 1.61
N ALA A 286 -2.14 -25.54 2.87
CA ALA A 286 -1.75 -26.57 3.85
C ALA A 286 -2.79 -27.69 4.02
N LYS A 287 -4.09 -27.37 3.91
CA LYS A 287 -5.17 -28.38 4.00
C LYS A 287 -5.30 -29.29 2.77
N HIS A 288 -4.60 -28.99 1.68
CA HIS A 288 -4.66 -29.72 0.42
C HIS A 288 -3.45 -30.63 0.16
N VAL A 289 -2.45 -30.58 1.05
CA VAL A 289 -1.17 -31.28 0.91
C VAL A 289 -0.78 -31.98 2.21
N LYS A 290 0.17 -32.90 2.15
CA LYS A 290 0.67 -33.63 3.32
C LYS A 290 1.48 -32.71 4.24
N MET A 291 2.29 -31.82 3.69
CA MET A 291 3.21 -30.94 4.44
C MET A 291 3.61 -29.73 3.62
N VAL A 292 3.73 -28.59 4.29
CA VAL A 292 4.30 -27.36 3.73
C VAL A 292 5.52 -26.95 4.55
N TYR A 293 6.62 -26.64 3.89
CA TYR A 293 7.80 -26.03 4.48
C TYR A 293 7.92 -24.58 3.98
N GLY A 294 7.74 -23.59 4.86
CA GLY A 294 7.98 -22.19 4.57
C GLY A 294 9.45 -21.82 4.80
N ILE A 295 10.06 -21.09 3.86
CA ILE A 295 11.44 -20.61 3.95
C ILE A 295 11.41 -19.07 3.81
N GLU A 296 11.82 -18.37 4.87
CA GLU A 296 11.84 -16.91 4.93
C GLU A 296 13.09 -16.43 5.70
N ILE A 297 13.68 -15.31 5.27
CA ILE A 297 14.86 -14.72 5.90
C ILE A 297 14.49 -13.65 6.92
N VAL A 298 13.32 -13.02 6.77
CA VAL A 298 12.86 -11.94 7.65
C VAL A 298 12.22 -12.52 8.90
N MET A 299 12.92 -12.46 10.03
CA MET A 299 12.49 -13.08 11.28
C MET A 299 11.10 -12.62 11.74
N SER A 300 10.75 -11.33 11.61
CA SER A 300 9.42 -10.83 11.98
C SER A 300 8.30 -11.49 11.16
N ALA A 301 8.53 -11.75 9.87
CA ALA A 301 7.57 -12.44 9.02
C ALA A 301 7.44 -13.93 9.41
N VAL A 302 8.54 -14.59 9.82
CA VAL A 302 8.49 -15.95 10.36
C VAL A 302 7.68 -16.01 11.64
N ILE A 303 7.85 -15.04 12.55
CA ILE A 303 7.08 -14.96 13.81
C ILE A 303 5.58 -14.74 13.52
N ASP A 304 5.25 -13.95 12.52
CA ASP A 304 3.84 -13.74 12.11
C ASP A 304 3.23 -15.01 11.46
N ALA A 305 4.05 -15.91 10.91
CA ALA A 305 3.63 -17.14 10.23
C ALA A 305 3.38 -18.32 11.21
N ILE A 306 3.88 -18.26 12.45
CA ILE A 306 3.73 -19.27 13.50
C ILE A 306 2.49 -19.00 14.36
#